data_266a5647dae786b5d26daf14826313eb
#
_entry.id   266a5647dae786b5d26daf14826313eb
#
_cell.length_a   1.000
_cell.length_b   1.000
_cell.length_c   1.000
_cell.angle_alpha   90.00
_cell.angle_beta   90.00
_cell.angle_gamma   90.00
#
_symmetry.space_group_name_H-M   'P 1'
#
loop_
_entity.id
_entity.type
_entity.pdbx_description
1 polymer ?
#
loop_
_entity_poly.entity_id
_entity_poly.type
_entity_poly.pdbx_seq_one_letter_code
_entity_poly.pdbx_strand_id
1 'polypeptide(L)' 'IIRRTEDLKKVLTETVSLLFEEGSYVAAITESPFRGTKGNREFLSIITGREQVSFEEISEKIGQIR' A
#
# COMPACT_ATOMS: atom_id res chain seq x y z
N ILE A 1 0.50 8.45 -14.71
CA ILE A 1 -0.70 7.74 -14.25
C ILE A 1 -0.45 6.24 -14.26
N ILE A 2 -0.71 5.62 -13.14
CA ILE A 2 -0.59 4.16 -13.01
C ILE A 2 -1.91 3.56 -13.47
N ARG A 3 -1.90 2.80 -14.55
CA ARG A 3 -3.12 2.23 -15.13
C ARG A 3 -3.26 0.74 -14.92
N ARG A 4 -2.14 0.04 -14.77
CA ARG A 4 -2.14 -1.41 -14.57
C ARG A 4 -2.09 -1.76 -13.10
N THR A 5 -2.90 -2.72 -12.71
CA THR A 5 -2.90 -3.22 -11.33
C THR A 5 -1.51 -3.72 -10.92
N GLU A 6 -0.81 -4.38 -11.82
CA GLU A 6 0.53 -4.89 -11.55
C GLU A 6 1.52 -3.76 -11.22
N ASP A 7 1.48 -2.68 -11.98
CA ASP A 7 2.33 -1.52 -11.73
C ASP A 7 1.97 -0.85 -10.41
N LEU A 8 0.68 -0.79 -10.10
CA LEU A 8 0.20 -0.24 -8.84
C LEU A 8 0.71 -1.05 -7.65
N LYS A 9 0.63 -2.37 -7.74
CA LYS A 9 1.13 -3.26 -6.69
C LYS A 9 2.63 -3.08 -6.47
N LYS A 10 3.37 -2.92 -7.55
CA LYS A 10 4.81 -2.70 -7.48
C LYS A 10 5.12 -1.41 -6.73
N VAL A 11 4.44 -0.32 -7.08
CA VAL A 11 4.64 0.98 -6.42
C VAL A 11 4.30 0.90 -4.95
N LEU A 12 3.17 0.25 -4.61
CA LEU A 12 2.76 0.09 -3.23
C LEU A 12 3.79 -0.70 -2.43
N THR A 13 4.28 -1.79 -2.99
CA THR A 13 5.27 -2.63 -2.32
C THR A 13 6.57 -1.88 -2.10
N GLU A 14 7.04 -1.14 -3.08
CA GLU A 14 8.26 -0.34 -2.96
C GLU A 14 8.10 0.75 -1.89
N THR A 15 6.94 1.42 -1.87
CA THR A 15 6.66 2.46 -0.89
C THR A 15 6.66 1.89 0.53
N VAL A 16 5.99 0.76 0.73
CA VAL A 16 5.94 0.11 2.04
C VAL A 16 7.34 -0.32 2.48
N SER A 17 8.14 -0.86 1.57
CA SER A 17 9.50 -1.27 1.85
C SER A 17 10.34 -0.09 2.35
N LEU A 18 10.24 1.06 1.69
CA LEU A 18 10.96 2.27 2.11
C LEU A 18 10.52 2.74 3.49
N LEU A 19 9.22 2.70 3.76
CA LEU A 19 8.70 3.09 5.06
C LEU A 19 9.24 2.19 6.17
N PHE A 20 9.29 0.89 5.94
CA PHE A 20 9.84 -0.06 6.93
C PHE A 20 11.31 0.21 7.19
N GLU A 21 12.07 0.55 6.16
CA GLU A 21 13.50 0.86 6.31
C GLU A 21 13.71 2.12 7.17
N GLU A 22 12.79 3.06 7.13
CA GLU A 22 12.87 4.31 7.88
C GLU A 22 12.28 4.22 9.29
N GLY A 23 11.81 3.04 9.68
CA GLY A 23 11.22 2.83 11.00
C GLY A 23 9.75 3.21 11.08
N SER A 24 9.12 3.44 9.95
CA SER A 24 7.68 3.64 9.87
C SER A 24 7.05 2.37 9.31
N TYR A 25 5.99 1.91 9.93
CA TYR A 25 5.41 0.61 9.59
C TYR A 25 3.97 0.76 9.14
N VAL A 26 3.57 -0.02 8.16
CA VAL A 26 2.21 -0.04 7.67
C VAL A 26 1.46 -1.15 8.39
N ALA A 27 0.44 -0.78 9.15
CA ALA A 27 -0.39 -1.73 9.90
C ALA A 27 -1.58 -2.22 9.07
N ALA A 28 -2.04 -1.41 8.12
CA ALA A 28 -3.16 -1.78 7.27
C ALA A 28 -3.10 -0.97 5.98
N ILE A 29 -3.61 -1.55 4.91
CA ILE A 29 -3.75 -0.86 3.63
C ILE A 29 -5.06 -1.30 2.99
N THR A 30 -5.81 -0.38 2.44
CA THR A 30 -7.08 -0.65 1.80
C THR A 30 -7.33 0.34 0.67
N GLU A 31 -8.04 -0.11 -0.35
CA GLU A 31 -8.44 0.78 -1.43
C GLU A 31 -9.62 1.65 -0.97
N SER A 32 -9.54 2.96 -1.24
CA SER A 32 -10.64 3.87 -0.95
C SER A 32 -11.87 3.47 -1.78
N PRO A 33 -13.07 3.51 -1.19
CA PRO A 33 -14.30 3.24 -1.95
C PRO A 33 -14.61 4.33 -2.97
N PHE A 34 -13.97 5.48 -2.84
CA PHE A 34 -14.19 6.60 -3.76
C PHE A 34 -13.03 6.69 -4.74
N ARG A 35 -13.35 6.97 -6.00
CA ARG A 35 -12.31 7.25 -7.00
C ARG A 35 -11.82 8.68 -6.81
N GLY A 36 -10.52 8.89 -6.99
CA GLY A 36 -9.97 10.22 -7.01
C GLY A 36 -10.35 10.96 -8.30
N THR A 37 -9.85 12.18 -8.42
CA THR A 37 -10.05 12.99 -9.61
C THR A 37 -9.61 12.24 -10.85
N LYS A 38 -10.41 12.28 -11.90
CA LYS A 38 -10.14 11.60 -13.17
C LYS A 38 -10.15 10.07 -13.07
N GLY A 39 -10.84 9.54 -12.06
CA GLY A 39 -11.00 8.10 -11.92
C GLY A 39 -9.77 7.37 -11.40
N ASN A 40 -8.79 8.08 -10.85
CA ASN A 40 -7.61 7.45 -10.26
C ASN A 40 -7.99 6.65 -9.02
N ARG A 41 -7.31 5.51 -8.84
CA ARG A 41 -7.49 4.71 -7.65
C ARG A 41 -6.72 5.34 -6.50
N GLU A 42 -7.32 5.31 -5.31
CA GLU A 42 -6.70 5.85 -4.12
C GLU A 42 -6.65 4.79 -3.03
N PHE A 43 -5.61 4.83 -2.22
CA PHE A 43 -5.41 3.87 -1.15
C PHE A 43 -5.21 4.59 0.17
N LEU A 44 -5.75 3.99 1.22
CA LEU A 44 -5.60 4.48 2.58
C LEU A 44 -4.70 3.52 3.34
N SER A 45 -3.80 4.05 4.13
CA SER A 45 -2.93 3.22 4.95
C SER A 45 -2.85 3.75 6.37
N ILE A 46 -2.62 2.85 7.31
CA ILE A 46 -2.36 3.20 8.69
C ILE A 46 -0.88 2.99 8.93
N ILE A 47 -0.19 4.06 9.29
CA ILE A 47 1.25 4.05 9.53
C ILE A 47 1.50 4.19 11.03
N THR A 48 2.36 3.33 11.57
CA THR A 48 2.66 3.31 12.99
C THR A 48 4.17 3.38 13.21
N GLY A 49 4.57 3.76 14.42
CA GLY A 49 5.99 3.78 14.79
C GLY A 49 6.50 2.43 15.30
N ARG A 50 5.65 1.41 15.36
CA ARG A 50 6.02 0.07 15.78
C ARG A 50 5.51 -0.93 14.78
N GLU A 51 6.30 -1.97 14.51
CA GLU A 51 5.86 -3.03 13.62
C GLU A 51 4.75 -3.84 14.30
N GLN A 52 3.55 -3.78 13.75
CA GLN A 52 2.39 -4.56 14.21
C GLN A 52 2.05 -5.67 13.23
N VAL A 53 2.39 -5.45 11.96
CA VAL A 53 2.17 -6.40 10.88
C VAL A 53 3.48 -6.48 10.12
N SER A 54 3.92 -7.68 9.81
CA SER A 54 5.19 -7.87 9.10
C SER A 54 5.11 -7.36 7.67
N PHE A 55 6.25 -7.06 7.08
CA PHE A 55 6.32 -6.66 5.69
C PHE A 55 5.73 -7.76 4.79
N GLU A 56 5.97 -9.02 5.11
CA GLU A 56 5.43 -10.13 4.34
C GLU A 56 3.91 -10.13 4.33
N GLU A 57 3.27 -9.86 5.46
CA GLU A 57 1.82 -9.80 5.54
C GLU A 57 1.25 -8.65 4.73
N ILE A 58 1.87 -7.47 4.81
CA ILE A 58 1.45 -6.30 4.03
C ILE A 58 1.66 -6.56 2.54
N SER A 59 2.79 -7.15 2.17
CA SER A 59 3.07 -7.49 0.78
C SER A 59 2.03 -8.46 0.23
N GLU A 60 1.61 -9.43 1.03
CA GLU A 60 0.56 -10.37 0.65
C GLU A 60 -0.78 -9.65 0.42
N LYS A 61 -1.13 -8.72 1.29
CA LYS A 61 -2.36 -7.95 1.12
C LYS A 61 -2.32 -7.09 -0.13
N ILE A 62 -1.18 -6.50 -0.44
CA ILE A 62 -1.00 -5.77 -1.70
C ILE A 62 -1.20 -6.71 -2.88
N GLY A 63 -0.65 -7.93 -2.79
CA GLY A 63 -0.80 -8.94 -3.83
C GLY A 63 -2.25 -9.36 -4.09
N GLN A 64 -3.15 -9.15 -3.13
CA GLN A 64 -4.57 -9.48 -3.26
C GLN A 64 -5.39 -8.38 -3.94
N ILE A 65 -4.79 -7.23 -4.21
CA ILE A 65 -5.46 -6.12 -4.90
C ILE A 65 -5.77 -6.52 -6.34
N ARG A 66 -6.97 -6.24 -6.78
CA ARG A 66 -7.44 -6.57 -8.13
C ARG A 66 -7.66 -5.32 -8.98
#